data_fcfacd104daa376b409cd43e992203de
#
_entry.id   fcfacd104daa376b409cd43e992203de
#
_cell.length_a   1.000
_cell.length_b   1.000
_cell.length_c   1.000
_cell.angle_alpha   90.00
_cell.angle_beta   90.00
_cell.angle_gamma   90.00
#
_symmetry.space_group_name_H-M   'P 1'
#
loop_
_entity.id
_entity.type
_entity.pdbx_description
1 polymer ?
#
loop_
_entity_poly.entity_id
_entity_poly.type
_entity_poly.pdbx_seq_one_letter_code
_entity_poly.pdbx_strand_id
1 'polypeptide(L)'
;MNDKFKRYALLPTEAINPRTRDLDRLPLKLVLQKLNYEDSLIHRAVGKAIPSIEKAARLISKVYLGGGSVFFIGAGTSGRLGVLEAAELPPTYGVEPERFQALMSGGQMAVFHSKEGAEDVFENGFNEINKLVKKGDAVIGIAASGVTPYVKGGLSAGKKAGAGTVLITCNPGERTPEARVVVALAVGPEPISGSTRMKSGTATKLALNMLTTSAMIISGKVYRNWMVDVKTTSQKLVLRAERITATVGEVPQEEARRLLDITGNDVKTAIVMARRDIDVNRARLLIKKHKGFLKAILG
;
A
#
# COMPACT_ATOMS: atom_id res chain seq x y z
N MET A 1 -5.15 -24.01 -31.72
CA MET A 1 -5.37 -23.39 -30.40
C MET A 1 -4.59 -22.08 -30.37
N ASN A 2 -5.26 -20.95 -30.16
CA ASN A 2 -4.67 -19.61 -30.25
C ASN A 2 -3.52 -19.48 -29.22
N ASP A 3 -2.37 -18.90 -29.60
CA ASP A 3 -1.21 -18.73 -28.70
C ASP A 3 -1.52 -17.91 -27.43
N LYS A 4 -2.47 -16.98 -27.53
CA LYS A 4 -2.99 -16.22 -26.41
C LYS A 4 -3.67 -17.12 -25.37
N PHE A 5 -4.45 -18.11 -25.81
CA PHE A 5 -5.10 -19.08 -24.91
C PHE A 5 -4.06 -19.96 -24.20
N LYS A 6 -3.06 -20.47 -24.91
CA LYS A 6 -1.99 -21.29 -24.32
C LYS A 6 -1.21 -20.51 -23.26
N ARG A 7 -0.87 -19.24 -23.54
CA ARG A 7 -0.18 -18.38 -22.59
C ARG A 7 -0.99 -18.12 -21.33
N TYR A 8 -2.31 -17.89 -21.49
CA TYR A 8 -3.21 -17.64 -20.36
C TYR A 8 -3.38 -18.87 -19.48
N ALA A 9 -3.54 -20.05 -20.09
CA ALA A 9 -3.67 -21.31 -19.36
C ALA A 9 -2.42 -21.70 -18.54
N LEU A 10 -1.26 -21.14 -18.87
CA LEU A 10 -0.02 -21.37 -18.13
C LEU A 10 0.18 -20.44 -16.94
N LEU A 11 -0.70 -19.43 -16.75
CA LEU A 11 -0.60 -18.53 -15.60
C LEU A 11 -0.85 -19.29 -14.29
N PRO A 12 -0.03 -19.07 -13.24
CA PRO A 12 -0.26 -19.70 -11.95
C PRO A 12 -1.64 -19.41 -11.36
N THR A 13 -2.22 -18.24 -11.69
CA THR A 13 -3.56 -17.81 -11.25
C THR A 13 -4.69 -18.61 -11.90
N GLU A 14 -4.45 -19.19 -13.08
CA GLU A 14 -5.44 -19.99 -13.85
C GLU A 14 -5.27 -21.51 -13.60
N ALA A 15 -4.19 -21.90 -12.94
CA ALA A 15 -3.91 -23.29 -12.67
C ALA A 15 -4.96 -23.92 -11.73
N ILE A 16 -5.25 -25.20 -11.95
CA ILE A 16 -6.16 -25.96 -11.08
C ILE A 16 -5.46 -26.26 -9.77
N ASN A 17 -6.10 -25.92 -8.64
CA ASN A 17 -5.60 -26.28 -7.33
C ASN A 17 -5.96 -27.75 -7.01
N PRO A 18 -4.98 -28.66 -6.89
CA PRO A 18 -5.26 -30.07 -6.68
C PRO A 18 -5.94 -30.37 -5.34
N ARG A 19 -5.78 -29.49 -4.34
CA ARG A 19 -6.34 -29.67 -2.99
C ARG A 19 -7.81 -29.27 -2.87
N THR A 20 -8.34 -28.56 -3.88
CA THR A 20 -9.70 -28.00 -3.84
C THR A 20 -10.57 -28.44 -5.03
N ARG A 21 -10.19 -29.50 -5.75
CA ARG A 21 -10.92 -29.99 -6.95
C ARG A 21 -12.34 -30.46 -6.66
N ASP A 22 -12.62 -30.81 -5.42
CA ASP A 22 -13.83 -31.47 -4.95
C ASP A 22 -14.71 -30.58 -4.04
N LEU A 23 -14.44 -29.26 -4.00
CA LEU A 23 -15.15 -28.35 -3.08
C LEU A 23 -16.67 -28.42 -3.18
N ASP A 24 -17.21 -28.59 -4.36
CA ASP A 24 -18.64 -28.69 -4.64
C ASP A 24 -19.30 -29.95 -4.03
N ARG A 25 -18.52 -30.96 -3.67
CA ARG A 25 -18.98 -32.24 -3.14
C ARG A 25 -18.80 -32.36 -1.64
N LEU A 26 -18.17 -31.37 -1.00
CA LEU A 26 -17.83 -31.44 0.41
C LEU A 26 -18.89 -30.82 1.30
N PRO A 27 -19.09 -31.37 2.52
CA PRO A 27 -19.82 -30.67 3.58
C PRO A 27 -19.18 -29.30 3.84
N LEU A 28 -20.02 -28.29 4.14
CA LEU A 28 -19.60 -26.90 4.32
C LEU A 28 -18.41 -26.74 5.29
N LYS A 29 -18.41 -27.49 6.40
CA LYS A 29 -17.30 -27.46 7.36
C LYS A 29 -15.96 -27.81 6.72
N LEU A 30 -15.92 -28.83 5.85
CA LEU A 30 -14.71 -29.21 5.14
C LEU A 30 -14.31 -28.20 4.07
N VAL A 31 -15.28 -27.59 3.38
CA VAL A 31 -15.01 -26.47 2.46
C VAL A 31 -14.30 -25.35 3.21
N LEU A 32 -14.84 -24.89 4.35
CA LEU A 32 -14.23 -23.83 5.16
C LEU A 32 -12.83 -24.19 5.65
N GLN A 33 -12.61 -25.44 6.07
CA GLN A 33 -11.28 -25.90 6.49
C GLN A 33 -10.28 -25.89 5.35
N LYS A 34 -10.66 -26.34 4.14
CA LYS A 34 -9.80 -26.28 2.95
C LYS A 34 -9.46 -24.84 2.57
N LEU A 35 -10.44 -23.93 2.58
CA LEU A 35 -10.20 -22.52 2.29
C LEU A 35 -9.23 -21.90 3.31
N ASN A 36 -9.45 -22.11 4.59
CA ASN A 36 -8.57 -21.64 5.66
C ASN A 36 -7.15 -22.20 5.54
N TYR A 37 -7.01 -23.47 5.15
CA TYR A 37 -5.70 -24.08 4.89
C TYR A 37 -4.98 -23.39 3.72
N GLU A 38 -5.67 -23.14 2.60
CA GLU A 38 -5.10 -22.43 1.46
C GLU A 38 -4.64 -21.02 1.85
N ASP A 39 -5.43 -20.31 2.66
CA ASP A 39 -5.08 -18.98 3.14
C ASP A 39 -3.86 -19.00 4.06
N SER A 40 -3.66 -20.06 4.85
CA SER A 40 -2.47 -20.22 5.70
C SER A 40 -1.14 -20.25 4.93
N LEU A 41 -1.17 -20.61 3.64
CA LEU A 41 0.01 -20.64 2.78
C LEU A 41 0.46 -19.25 2.31
N ILE A 42 -0.43 -18.25 2.36
CA ILE A 42 -0.19 -16.89 1.88
C ILE A 42 0.97 -16.24 2.64
N HIS A 43 0.99 -16.37 3.96
CA HIS A 43 2.02 -15.78 4.81
C HIS A 43 3.44 -16.18 4.39
N ARG A 44 3.64 -17.46 4.05
CA ARG A 44 4.94 -17.96 3.57
C ARG A 44 5.32 -17.35 2.22
N ALA A 45 4.36 -17.19 1.31
CA ALA A 45 4.61 -16.60 0.00
C ALA A 45 5.00 -15.12 0.12
N VAL A 46 4.30 -14.35 0.96
CA VAL A 46 4.62 -12.95 1.25
C VAL A 46 5.97 -12.84 1.96
N GLY A 47 6.27 -13.73 2.92
CA GLY A 47 7.55 -13.77 3.61
C GLY A 47 8.75 -13.89 2.66
N LYS A 48 8.63 -14.71 1.60
CA LYS A 48 9.67 -14.83 0.57
C LYS A 48 9.85 -13.56 -0.26
N ALA A 49 8.84 -12.70 -0.34
CA ALA A 49 8.89 -11.44 -1.09
C ALA A 49 9.45 -10.25 -0.26
N ILE A 50 9.73 -10.42 1.04
CA ILE A 50 10.24 -9.35 1.92
C ILE A 50 11.41 -8.57 1.29
N PRO A 51 12.44 -9.17 0.68
CA PRO A 51 13.54 -8.40 0.10
C PRO A 51 13.12 -7.47 -1.04
N SER A 52 12.10 -7.85 -1.83
CA SER A 52 11.57 -6.99 -2.89
C SER A 52 10.60 -5.93 -2.34
N ILE A 53 9.83 -6.25 -1.31
CA ILE A 53 8.98 -5.30 -0.59
C ILE A 53 9.86 -4.22 0.05
N GLU A 54 10.98 -4.58 0.68
CA GLU A 54 11.93 -3.61 1.24
C GLU A 54 12.48 -2.65 0.18
N LYS A 55 12.90 -3.17 -0.98
CA LYS A 55 13.39 -2.32 -2.09
C LYS A 55 12.32 -1.33 -2.55
N ALA A 56 11.08 -1.79 -2.67
CA ALA A 56 9.95 -0.96 -3.04
C ALA A 56 9.61 0.07 -1.95
N ALA A 57 9.63 -0.30 -0.66
CA ALA A 57 9.40 0.62 0.45
C ALA A 57 10.45 1.74 0.50
N ARG A 58 11.72 1.42 0.30
CA ARG A 58 12.79 2.42 0.20
C ARG A 58 12.61 3.36 -0.99
N LEU A 59 12.13 2.85 -2.13
CA LEU A 59 11.79 3.67 -3.29
C LEU A 59 10.67 4.64 -2.96
N ILE A 60 9.55 4.18 -2.36
CA ILE A 60 8.42 5.02 -1.98
C ILE A 60 8.85 6.08 -0.96
N SER A 61 9.60 5.69 0.08
CA SER A 61 10.10 6.65 1.08
C SER A 61 10.97 7.74 0.44
N LYS A 62 11.87 7.36 -0.48
CA LYS A 62 12.72 8.33 -1.22
C LYS A 62 11.87 9.30 -2.03
N VAL A 63 10.85 8.80 -2.74
CA VAL A 63 9.89 9.62 -3.50
C VAL A 63 9.15 10.57 -2.58
N TYR A 64 8.57 10.07 -1.50
CA TYR A 64 7.81 10.85 -0.53
C TYR A 64 8.64 11.96 0.11
N LEU A 65 9.84 11.64 0.62
CA LEU A 65 10.75 12.61 1.22
C LEU A 65 11.29 13.63 0.21
N GLY A 66 11.38 13.25 -1.06
CA GLY A 66 11.77 14.12 -2.16
C GLY A 66 10.67 15.03 -2.69
N GLY A 67 9.47 15.01 -2.11
CA GLY A 67 8.33 15.83 -2.55
C GLY A 67 7.52 15.23 -3.70
N GLY A 68 7.82 14.00 -4.14
CA GLY A 68 7.10 13.29 -5.21
C GLY A 68 5.82 12.60 -4.72
N SER A 69 4.96 12.20 -5.64
CA SER A 69 3.70 11.48 -5.39
C SER A 69 3.81 10.00 -5.78
N VAL A 70 2.93 9.19 -5.23
CA VAL A 70 2.84 7.74 -5.47
C VAL A 70 1.48 7.42 -6.05
N PHE A 71 1.47 6.77 -7.21
CA PHE A 71 0.26 6.39 -7.93
C PHE A 71 0.11 4.86 -7.92
N PHE A 72 -0.95 4.36 -7.28
CA PHE A 72 -1.35 2.96 -7.42
C PHE A 72 -2.21 2.82 -8.67
N ILE A 73 -1.96 1.78 -9.48
CA ILE A 73 -2.75 1.50 -10.68
C ILE A 73 -3.09 0.02 -10.75
N GLY A 74 -4.36 -0.31 -10.96
CA GLY A 74 -4.84 -1.68 -11.00
C GLY A 74 -6.22 -1.83 -11.62
N ALA A 75 -6.62 -3.08 -11.84
CA ALA A 75 -7.95 -3.45 -12.32
C ALA A 75 -8.62 -4.41 -11.34
N GLY A 76 -9.97 -4.45 -11.33
CA GLY A 76 -10.74 -5.36 -10.50
C GLY A 76 -10.35 -5.28 -9.01
N THR A 77 -10.13 -6.43 -8.37
CA THR A 77 -9.70 -6.52 -6.97
C THR A 77 -8.37 -5.80 -6.72
N SER A 78 -7.42 -5.90 -7.64
CA SER A 78 -6.12 -5.24 -7.54
C SER A 78 -6.24 -3.72 -7.49
N GLY A 79 -7.09 -3.13 -8.34
CA GLY A 79 -7.36 -1.69 -8.33
C GLY A 79 -8.05 -1.24 -7.02
N ARG A 80 -9.03 -2.02 -6.53
CA ARG A 80 -9.71 -1.74 -5.24
C ARG A 80 -8.74 -1.76 -4.07
N LEU A 81 -7.77 -2.66 -4.05
CA LEU A 81 -6.73 -2.70 -3.02
C LEU A 81 -5.83 -1.47 -3.09
N GLY A 82 -5.51 -0.96 -4.28
CA GLY A 82 -4.80 0.31 -4.46
C GLY A 82 -5.61 1.49 -3.92
N VAL A 83 -6.92 1.54 -4.19
CA VAL A 83 -7.83 2.57 -3.66
C VAL A 83 -7.88 2.52 -2.14
N LEU A 84 -8.06 1.33 -1.57
CA LEU A 84 -8.06 1.13 -0.12
C LEU A 84 -6.77 1.65 0.52
N GLU A 85 -5.62 1.30 -0.06
CA GLU A 85 -4.33 1.70 0.47
C GLU A 85 -4.14 3.22 0.42
N ALA A 86 -4.45 3.86 -0.71
CA ALA A 86 -4.36 5.31 -0.85
C ALA A 86 -5.26 6.07 0.14
N ALA A 87 -6.47 5.55 0.40
CA ALA A 87 -7.45 6.16 1.30
C ALA A 87 -7.04 6.07 2.78
N GLU A 88 -6.32 5.02 3.20
CA GLU A 88 -5.95 4.79 4.60
C GLU A 88 -4.67 5.52 5.05
N LEU A 89 -3.85 5.98 4.11
CA LEU A 89 -2.59 6.69 4.44
C LEU A 89 -2.80 8.07 5.07
N PRO A 90 -3.72 8.94 4.56
CA PRO A 90 -3.94 10.27 5.14
C PRO A 90 -4.37 10.24 6.61
N PRO A 91 -5.39 9.48 7.05
CA PRO A 91 -5.80 9.46 8.46
C PRO A 91 -4.76 8.85 9.39
N THR A 92 -3.90 7.94 8.88
CA THR A 92 -2.92 7.23 9.69
C THR A 92 -1.61 7.99 9.85
N TYR A 93 -1.11 8.56 8.75
CA TYR A 93 0.23 9.16 8.69
C TYR A 93 0.21 10.66 8.40
N GLY A 94 -0.96 11.28 8.31
CA GLY A 94 -1.10 12.72 8.07
C GLY A 94 -0.52 13.17 6.73
N VAL A 95 -0.43 12.26 5.75
CA VAL A 95 0.00 12.61 4.40
C VAL A 95 -1.14 13.32 3.65
N GLU A 96 -0.79 14.19 2.71
CA GLU A 96 -1.77 14.82 1.85
C GLU A 96 -2.35 13.79 0.86
N PRO A 97 -3.68 13.77 0.62
CA PRO A 97 -4.32 12.81 -0.29
C PRO A 97 -3.70 12.81 -1.70
N GLU A 98 -3.23 13.95 -2.17
CA GLU A 98 -2.63 14.14 -3.49
C GLU A 98 -1.26 13.45 -3.62
N ARG A 99 -0.65 13.09 -2.48
CA ARG A 99 0.65 12.41 -2.45
C ARG A 99 0.53 10.90 -2.66
N PHE A 100 -0.63 10.33 -2.39
CA PHE A 100 -0.93 8.91 -2.59
C PHE A 100 -2.28 8.79 -3.28
N GLN A 101 -2.27 8.47 -4.56
CA GLN A 101 -3.47 8.38 -5.37
C GLN A 101 -3.63 6.99 -5.95
N ALA A 102 -4.86 6.60 -6.26
CA ALA A 102 -5.14 5.34 -6.92
C ALA A 102 -5.96 5.55 -8.20
N LEU A 103 -5.53 4.86 -9.26
CA LEU A 103 -6.23 4.81 -10.54
C LEU A 103 -6.74 3.39 -10.76
N MET A 104 -8.01 3.30 -11.10
CA MET A 104 -8.68 2.04 -11.33
C MET A 104 -9.17 1.92 -12.76
N SER A 105 -8.86 0.82 -13.41
CA SER A 105 -9.40 0.52 -14.73
C SER A 105 -10.92 0.62 -14.74
N GLY A 106 -11.46 1.42 -15.67
CA GLY A 106 -12.89 1.72 -15.72
C GLY A 106 -13.34 2.92 -14.89
N GLY A 107 -12.41 3.61 -14.19
CA GLY A 107 -12.66 4.84 -13.43
C GLY A 107 -13.29 4.59 -12.04
N GLN A 108 -13.72 5.67 -11.37
CA GLN A 108 -14.24 5.61 -10.00
C GLN A 108 -15.42 4.66 -9.80
N MET A 109 -16.34 4.59 -10.75
CA MET A 109 -17.50 3.70 -10.64
C MET A 109 -17.11 2.22 -10.65
N ALA A 110 -15.96 1.86 -11.22
CA ALA A 110 -15.45 0.49 -11.21
C ALA A 110 -14.99 0.01 -9.81
N VAL A 111 -14.86 0.90 -8.84
CA VAL A 111 -14.64 0.55 -7.42
C VAL A 111 -15.84 -0.22 -6.88
N PHE A 112 -17.05 0.21 -7.23
CA PHE A 112 -18.31 -0.36 -6.74
C PHE A 112 -18.89 -1.42 -7.67
N HIS A 113 -18.76 -1.24 -9.00
CA HIS A 113 -19.33 -2.11 -10.02
C HIS A 113 -18.24 -2.66 -10.94
N SER A 114 -18.27 -3.95 -11.23
CA SER A 114 -17.35 -4.56 -12.20
C SER A 114 -17.58 -3.98 -13.59
N LYS A 115 -16.48 -3.58 -14.27
CA LYS A 115 -16.51 -3.10 -15.64
C LYS A 115 -15.61 -3.97 -16.49
N GLU A 116 -16.23 -4.90 -17.21
CA GLU A 116 -15.52 -5.86 -18.04
C GLU A 116 -14.81 -5.18 -19.23
N GLY A 117 -13.67 -5.75 -19.66
CA GLY A 117 -12.90 -5.28 -20.82
C GLY A 117 -12.10 -3.99 -20.60
N ALA A 118 -12.34 -3.23 -19.53
CA ALA A 118 -11.60 -1.99 -19.28
C ALA A 118 -10.11 -2.24 -18.98
N GLU A 119 -9.78 -3.40 -18.45
CA GLU A 119 -8.39 -3.80 -18.09
C GLU A 119 -7.54 -4.18 -19.30
N ASP A 120 -8.16 -4.47 -20.46
CA ASP A 120 -7.50 -4.93 -21.67
C ASP A 120 -6.91 -3.78 -22.51
N VAL A 121 -7.20 -2.53 -22.16
CA VAL A 121 -6.79 -1.35 -22.94
C VAL A 121 -5.53 -0.72 -22.32
N PHE A 122 -4.38 -0.98 -22.93
CA PHE A 122 -3.07 -0.45 -22.53
C PHE A 122 -3.03 1.09 -22.53
N GLU A 123 -3.58 1.68 -23.58
CA GLU A 123 -3.58 3.13 -23.82
C GLU A 123 -4.30 3.91 -22.71
N ASN A 124 -5.33 3.34 -22.11
CA ASN A 124 -6.04 3.98 -21.01
C ASN A 124 -5.13 4.13 -19.80
N GLY A 125 -4.47 3.05 -19.37
CA GLY A 125 -3.53 3.13 -18.25
C GLY A 125 -2.34 4.04 -18.51
N PHE A 126 -1.82 4.01 -19.75
CA PHE A 126 -0.74 4.89 -20.16
C PHE A 126 -1.17 6.37 -20.10
N ASN A 127 -2.29 6.72 -20.71
CA ASN A 127 -2.76 8.09 -20.81
C ASN A 127 -3.18 8.66 -19.45
N GLU A 128 -3.82 7.86 -18.59
CA GLU A 128 -4.22 8.30 -17.25
C GLU A 128 -3.01 8.63 -16.39
N ILE A 129 -2.00 7.74 -16.33
CA ILE A 129 -0.77 8.00 -15.57
C ILE A 129 0.06 9.14 -16.22
N ASN A 130 0.19 9.17 -17.53
CA ASN A 130 1.00 10.19 -18.22
C ASN A 130 0.52 11.64 -17.99
N LYS A 131 -0.78 11.83 -17.67
CA LYS A 131 -1.34 13.15 -17.30
C LYS A 131 -0.93 13.62 -15.92
N LEU A 132 -0.57 12.71 -15.02
CA LEU A 132 -0.36 12.98 -13.59
C LEU A 132 1.10 12.86 -13.17
N VAL A 133 1.79 11.85 -13.71
CA VAL A 133 3.14 11.47 -13.28
C VAL A 133 4.20 12.41 -13.81
N LYS A 134 5.20 12.69 -12.97
CA LYS A 134 6.40 13.44 -13.33
C LYS A 134 7.67 12.77 -12.80
N LYS A 135 8.83 13.25 -13.23
CA LYS A 135 10.11 12.81 -12.69
C LYS A 135 10.16 13.02 -11.17
N GLY A 136 10.56 11.99 -10.44
CA GLY A 136 10.60 12.01 -8.97
C GLY A 136 9.39 11.36 -8.29
N ASP A 137 8.34 11.02 -9.04
CA ASP A 137 7.18 10.26 -8.56
C ASP A 137 7.42 8.74 -8.58
N ALA A 138 6.42 7.97 -8.16
CA ALA A 138 6.40 6.52 -8.30
C ALA A 138 5.05 6.01 -8.82
N VAL A 139 5.09 4.94 -9.62
CA VAL A 139 3.91 4.20 -10.08
C VAL A 139 4.00 2.77 -9.57
N ILE A 140 2.98 2.34 -8.83
CA ILE A 140 2.84 1.00 -8.26
C ILE A 140 1.74 0.27 -9.03
N GLY A 141 2.15 -0.57 -9.98
CA GLY A 141 1.24 -1.44 -10.72
C GLY A 141 0.84 -2.66 -9.88
N ILE A 142 -0.44 -2.95 -9.83
CA ILE A 142 -0.99 -4.08 -9.09
C ILE A 142 -1.75 -4.97 -10.08
N ALA A 143 -1.21 -6.17 -10.34
CA ALA A 143 -1.80 -7.13 -11.28
C ALA A 143 -1.48 -8.56 -10.83
N ALA A 144 -2.46 -9.32 -10.34
CA ALA A 144 -2.25 -10.68 -9.87
C ALA A 144 -1.60 -11.58 -10.93
N SER A 145 -2.08 -11.52 -12.18
CA SER A 145 -1.50 -12.23 -13.32
C SER A 145 -0.17 -11.66 -13.81
N GLY A 146 0.10 -10.37 -13.53
CA GLY A 146 1.24 -9.63 -14.06
C GLY A 146 1.09 -9.16 -15.52
N VAL A 147 0.06 -9.61 -16.23
CA VAL A 147 -0.09 -9.39 -17.69
C VAL A 147 -1.12 -8.33 -18.07
N THR A 148 -1.85 -7.76 -17.13
CA THR A 148 -2.94 -6.78 -17.35
C THR A 148 -2.47 -5.58 -18.18
N PRO A 149 -3.00 -5.37 -19.41
CA PRO A 149 -2.54 -4.31 -20.31
C PRO A 149 -2.64 -2.91 -19.71
N TYR A 150 -3.74 -2.58 -19.07
CA TYR A 150 -3.94 -1.30 -18.37
C TYR A 150 -2.81 -0.99 -17.37
N VAL A 151 -2.40 -1.97 -16.56
CA VAL A 151 -1.33 -1.81 -15.57
C VAL A 151 0.03 -1.64 -16.25
N LYS A 152 0.28 -2.42 -17.32
CA LYS A 152 1.51 -2.28 -18.13
C LYS A 152 1.59 -0.88 -18.78
N GLY A 153 0.47 -0.37 -19.26
CA GLY A 153 0.36 1.00 -19.77
C GLY A 153 0.79 2.05 -18.75
N GLY A 154 0.24 1.96 -17.54
CA GLY A 154 0.59 2.89 -16.45
C GLY A 154 2.06 2.80 -16.02
N LEU A 155 2.62 1.58 -15.91
CA LEU A 155 4.04 1.39 -15.62
C LEU A 155 4.94 1.96 -16.74
N SER A 156 4.54 1.78 -18.00
CA SER A 156 5.24 2.33 -19.16
C SER A 156 5.26 3.86 -19.14
N ALA A 157 4.12 4.51 -18.83
CA ALA A 157 4.06 5.96 -18.66
C ALA A 157 4.95 6.43 -17.51
N GLY A 158 4.92 5.75 -16.35
CA GLY A 158 5.82 6.04 -15.24
C GLY A 158 7.30 5.95 -15.62
N LYS A 159 7.70 4.88 -16.31
CA LYS A 159 9.07 4.71 -16.80
C LYS A 159 9.48 5.82 -17.77
N LYS A 160 8.59 6.17 -18.71
CA LYS A 160 8.82 7.26 -19.67
C LYS A 160 9.01 8.61 -18.98
N ALA A 161 8.28 8.89 -17.92
CA ALA A 161 8.39 10.11 -17.12
C ALA A 161 9.65 10.13 -16.22
N GLY A 162 10.41 9.04 -16.12
CA GLY A 162 11.54 8.90 -15.19
C GLY A 162 11.10 8.71 -13.72
N ALA A 163 9.88 8.26 -13.49
CA ALA A 163 9.38 7.88 -12.18
C ALA A 163 9.93 6.52 -11.72
N GLY A 164 9.90 6.27 -10.43
CA GLY A 164 10.12 4.93 -9.88
C GLY A 164 8.95 4.01 -10.24
N THR A 165 9.22 2.76 -10.64
CA THR A 165 8.15 1.82 -11.02
C THR A 165 8.26 0.52 -10.26
N VAL A 166 7.13 0.05 -9.71
CA VAL A 166 7.00 -1.21 -8.97
C VAL A 166 5.83 -2.00 -9.56
N LEU A 167 6.02 -3.30 -9.76
CA LEU A 167 4.93 -4.22 -10.05
C LEU A 167 4.73 -5.14 -8.85
N ILE A 168 3.49 -5.26 -8.35
CA ILE A 168 3.06 -6.30 -7.41
C ILE A 168 2.27 -7.33 -8.19
N THR A 169 2.73 -8.59 -8.17
CA THR A 169 2.11 -9.68 -8.95
C THR A 169 2.12 -11.00 -8.18
N CYS A 170 1.19 -11.89 -8.49
CA CYS A 170 1.20 -13.28 -8.00
C CYS A 170 1.79 -14.28 -9.02
N ASN A 171 2.32 -13.76 -10.14
CA ASN A 171 3.01 -14.54 -11.16
C ASN A 171 4.53 -14.32 -11.10
N PRO A 172 5.32 -15.19 -10.46
CA PRO A 172 6.75 -15.00 -10.29
C PRO A 172 7.56 -15.13 -11.59
N GLY A 173 6.98 -15.69 -12.65
CA GLY A 173 7.60 -15.84 -13.96
C GLY A 173 7.45 -14.65 -14.89
N GLU A 174 6.59 -13.69 -14.54
CA GLU A 174 6.33 -12.56 -15.43
C GLU A 174 7.48 -11.54 -15.40
N ARG A 175 8.01 -11.27 -16.59
CA ARG A 175 9.00 -10.21 -16.82
C ARG A 175 8.28 -8.95 -17.30
N THR A 176 8.43 -7.88 -16.54
CA THR A 176 7.86 -6.57 -16.86
C THR A 176 8.98 -5.55 -16.93
N PRO A 177 9.55 -5.30 -18.13
CA PRO A 177 10.68 -4.39 -18.30
C PRO A 177 10.38 -2.94 -17.92
N GLU A 178 9.10 -2.60 -17.76
CA GLU A 178 8.61 -1.31 -17.27
C GLU A 178 8.76 -1.16 -15.76
N ALA A 179 8.87 -2.26 -15.01
CA ALA A 179 8.99 -2.22 -13.56
C ALA A 179 10.46 -2.30 -13.12
N ARG A 180 10.92 -1.31 -12.35
CA ARG A 180 12.23 -1.30 -11.71
C ARG A 180 12.34 -2.32 -10.56
N VAL A 181 11.23 -2.53 -9.86
CA VAL A 181 11.11 -3.51 -8.78
C VAL A 181 9.89 -4.38 -9.04
N VAL A 182 10.06 -5.69 -8.95
CA VAL A 182 8.96 -6.66 -9.02
C VAL A 182 8.82 -7.32 -7.66
N VAL A 183 7.64 -7.19 -7.06
CA VAL A 183 7.22 -7.88 -5.83
C VAL A 183 6.38 -9.08 -6.24
N ALA A 184 7.00 -10.25 -6.32
CA ALA A 184 6.36 -11.49 -6.73
C ALA A 184 5.84 -12.28 -5.52
N LEU A 185 4.53 -12.43 -5.44
CA LEU A 185 3.80 -13.12 -4.37
C LEU A 185 3.38 -14.51 -4.87
N ALA A 186 4.26 -15.49 -4.77
CA ALA A 186 4.05 -16.83 -5.33
C ALA A 186 3.06 -17.67 -4.49
N VAL A 187 1.78 -17.29 -4.49
CA VAL A 187 0.70 -17.94 -3.71
C VAL A 187 0.21 -19.26 -4.32
N GLY A 188 0.61 -19.56 -5.56
CA GLY A 188 0.13 -20.72 -6.31
C GLY A 188 -1.33 -20.58 -6.76
N PRO A 189 -1.96 -21.68 -7.21
CA PRO A 189 -3.31 -21.66 -7.73
C PRO A 189 -4.35 -21.31 -6.67
N GLU A 190 -5.40 -20.61 -7.08
CA GLU A 190 -6.50 -20.22 -6.20
C GLU A 190 -7.36 -21.43 -5.80
N PRO A 191 -8.07 -21.36 -4.65
CA PRO A 191 -9.04 -22.39 -4.28
C PRO A 191 -10.16 -22.57 -5.30
N ILE A 192 -10.62 -21.47 -5.89
CA ILE A 192 -11.50 -21.44 -7.06
C ILE A 192 -10.65 -20.92 -8.21
N SER A 193 -10.39 -21.75 -9.22
CA SER A 193 -9.51 -21.43 -10.35
C SER A 193 -9.86 -20.09 -10.99
N GLY A 194 -8.87 -19.25 -11.21
CA GLY A 194 -9.04 -17.91 -11.79
C GLY A 194 -9.59 -16.83 -10.85
N SER A 195 -10.06 -17.19 -9.63
CA SER A 195 -10.66 -16.23 -8.70
C SER A 195 -9.61 -15.50 -7.86
N THR A 196 -8.84 -14.61 -8.48
CA THR A 196 -7.70 -13.90 -7.88
C THR A 196 -8.07 -12.91 -6.76
N ARG A 197 -9.35 -12.74 -6.45
CA ARG A 197 -9.80 -12.00 -5.26
C ARG A 197 -9.49 -12.72 -3.95
N MET A 198 -9.15 -14.02 -3.98
CA MET A 198 -8.92 -14.87 -2.81
C MET A 198 -7.44 -14.79 -2.35
N LYS A 199 -6.62 -15.80 -2.58
CA LYS A 199 -5.22 -15.84 -2.12
C LYS A 199 -4.39 -14.67 -2.67
N SER A 200 -4.50 -14.42 -3.96
CA SER A 200 -3.78 -13.31 -4.61
C SER A 200 -4.20 -11.95 -4.04
N GLY A 201 -5.50 -11.72 -3.82
CA GLY A 201 -6.00 -10.50 -3.20
C GLY A 201 -5.48 -10.32 -1.77
N THR A 202 -5.56 -11.36 -0.95
CA THR A 202 -5.08 -11.34 0.44
C THR A 202 -3.56 -11.12 0.50
N ALA A 203 -2.78 -11.82 -0.32
CA ALA A 203 -1.33 -11.63 -0.41
C ALA A 203 -0.97 -10.20 -0.83
N THR A 204 -1.67 -9.65 -1.81
CA THR A 204 -1.49 -8.27 -2.28
C THR A 204 -1.77 -7.28 -1.16
N LYS A 205 -2.86 -7.47 -0.39
CA LYS A 205 -3.17 -6.60 0.77
C LYS A 205 -2.06 -6.66 1.83
N LEU A 206 -1.56 -7.85 2.17
CA LEU A 206 -0.43 -7.99 3.10
C LEU A 206 0.82 -7.27 2.59
N ALA A 207 1.15 -7.44 1.31
CA ALA A 207 2.31 -6.79 0.70
C ALA A 207 2.18 -5.26 0.67
N LEU A 208 1.00 -4.73 0.32
CA LEU A 208 0.73 -3.28 0.33
C LEU A 208 0.86 -2.70 1.75
N ASN A 209 0.27 -3.35 2.76
CA ASN A 209 0.42 -2.93 4.15
C ASN A 209 1.89 -2.86 4.58
N MET A 210 2.68 -3.91 4.27
CA MET A 210 4.11 -3.92 4.60
C MET A 210 4.87 -2.83 3.86
N LEU A 211 4.56 -2.63 2.59
CA LEU A 211 5.20 -1.67 1.70
C LEU A 211 5.02 -0.23 2.20
N THR A 212 3.78 0.19 2.37
CA THR A 212 3.46 1.59 2.73
C THR A 212 3.76 1.88 4.18
N THR A 213 3.44 0.98 5.11
CA THR A 213 3.79 1.13 6.53
C THR A 213 5.30 1.24 6.71
N SER A 214 6.09 0.37 6.06
CA SER A 214 7.55 0.45 6.13
C SER A 214 8.08 1.74 5.52
N ALA A 215 7.53 2.17 4.38
CA ALA A 215 7.90 3.44 3.76
C ALA A 215 7.61 4.63 4.70
N MET A 216 6.47 4.64 5.39
CA MET A 216 6.12 5.69 6.35
C MET A 216 6.97 5.65 7.61
N ILE A 217 7.32 4.47 8.13
CA ILE A 217 8.25 4.32 9.26
C ILE A 217 9.61 4.94 8.93
N ILE A 218 10.20 4.57 7.80
CA ILE A 218 11.51 5.11 7.38
C ILE A 218 11.42 6.54 6.83
N SER A 219 10.23 7.12 6.73
CA SER A 219 9.99 8.55 6.45
C SER A 219 9.71 9.37 7.72
N GLY A 220 9.86 8.77 8.92
CA GLY A 220 9.71 9.47 10.20
C GLY A 220 8.27 9.72 10.63
N LYS A 221 7.29 9.00 10.05
CA LYS A 221 5.85 9.14 10.38
C LYS A 221 5.42 8.32 11.60
N VAL A 222 6.33 7.50 12.12
CA VAL A 222 6.09 6.61 13.27
C VAL A 222 7.23 6.79 14.28
N TYR A 223 6.89 6.81 15.56
CA TYR A 223 7.85 6.73 16.66
C TYR A 223 7.55 5.48 17.49
N ARG A 224 8.54 4.56 17.62
CA ARG A 224 8.32 3.18 18.14
C ARG A 224 7.22 2.51 17.32
N ASN A 225 6.03 2.29 17.88
CA ASN A 225 4.84 1.76 17.20
C ASN A 225 3.66 2.75 17.20
N TRP A 226 3.90 4.04 17.50
CA TRP A 226 2.88 5.07 17.56
C TRP A 226 2.83 5.89 16.27
N MET A 227 1.61 6.11 15.76
CA MET A 227 1.35 7.01 14.63
C MET A 227 1.37 8.46 15.11
N VAL A 228 2.53 9.09 15.08
CA VAL A 228 2.76 10.43 15.65
C VAL A 228 2.38 11.59 14.72
N ASP A 229 1.93 11.30 13.51
CA ASP A 229 1.42 12.27 12.53
C ASP A 229 -0.09 12.08 12.25
N VAL A 230 -0.83 11.47 13.16
CA VAL A 230 -2.27 11.23 13.01
C VAL A 230 -3.04 12.55 12.82
N LYS A 231 -3.98 12.57 11.87
CA LYS A 231 -4.91 13.69 11.67
C LYS A 231 -6.10 13.57 12.63
N THR A 232 -6.47 14.66 13.29
CA THR A 232 -7.57 14.70 14.28
C THR A 232 -8.92 15.03 13.63
N THR A 233 -9.28 14.34 12.55
CA THR A 233 -10.49 14.59 11.74
C THR A 233 -11.78 13.99 12.31
N SER A 234 -11.69 13.21 13.39
CA SER A 234 -12.83 12.62 14.07
C SER A 234 -12.60 12.57 15.58
N GLN A 235 -13.68 12.45 16.37
CA GLN A 235 -13.57 12.33 17.83
C GLN A 235 -12.65 11.18 18.26
N LYS A 236 -12.75 10.02 17.59
CA LYS A 236 -11.86 8.87 17.85
C LYS A 236 -10.39 9.24 17.62
N LEU A 237 -10.09 10.03 16.60
CA LEU A 237 -8.71 10.43 16.28
C LEU A 237 -8.20 11.52 17.22
N VAL A 238 -9.06 12.38 17.73
CA VAL A 238 -8.71 13.35 18.80
C VAL A 238 -8.33 12.60 20.08
N LEU A 239 -9.16 11.68 20.56
CA LEU A 239 -8.86 10.88 21.75
C LEU A 239 -7.58 10.02 21.58
N ARG A 240 -7.34 9.56 20.35
CA ARG A 240 -6.09 8.85 20.03
C ARG A 240 -4.89 9.78 20.12
N ALA A 241 -4.97 11.00 19.60
CA ALA A 241 -3.90 12.00 19.67
C ALA A 241 -3.58 12.35 21.14
N GLU A 242 -4.61 12.56 21.98
CA GLU A 242 -4.43 12.78 23.43
C GLU A 242 -3.68 11.60 24.07
N ARG A 243 -4.15 10.36 23.82
CA ARG A 243 -3.50 9.15 24.37
C ARG A 243 -2.05 9.02 23.92
N ILE A 244 -1.76 9.26 22.64
CA ILE A 244 -0.39 9.19 22.10
C ILE A 244 0.48 10.24 22.77
N THR A 245 0.00 11.48 22.86
CA THR A 245 0.73 12.61 23.48
C THR A 245 1.01 12.34 24.95
N ALA A 246 0.00 11.86 25.71
CA ALA A 246 0.18 11.51 27.11
C ALA A 246 1.20 10.38 27.31
N THR A 247 1.08 9.29 26.51
CA THR A 247 1.93 8.11 26.67
C THR A 247 3.38 8.37 26.23
N VAL A 248 3.56 8.99 25.06
CA VAL A 248 4.90 9.22 24.47
C VAL A 248 5.55 10.46 25.07
N GLY A 249 4.76 11.46 25.42
CA GLY A 249 5.19 12.68 26.12
C GLY A 249 5.51 12.44 27.60
N GLU A 250 5.01 11.32 28.18
CA GLU A 250 5.16 10.99 29.60
C GLU A 250 4.52 12.07 30.51
N VAL A 251 3.33 12.53 30.13
CA VAL A 251 2.57 13.56 30.87
C VAL A 251 1.16 13.09 31.17
N PRO A 252 0.47 13.66 32.18
CA PRO A 252 -0.93 13.42 32.43
C PRO A 252 -1.82 13.77 31.21
N GLN A 253 -3.00 13.16 31.13
CA GLN A 253 -3.94 13.38 30.03
C GLN A 253 -4.34 14.85 29.87
N GLU A 254 -4.57 15.56 30.98
CA GLU A 254 -4.95 16.98 30.97
C GLU A 254 -3.84 17.85 30.34
N GLU A 255 -2.59 17.55 30.67
CA GLU A 255 -1.43 18.25 30.11
C GLU A 255 -1.27 17.91 28.62
N ALA A 256 -1.46 16.64 28.24
CA ALA A 256 -1.45 16.24 26.82
C ALA A 256 -2.48 16.99 26.00
N ARG A 257 -3.69 17.16 26.54
CA ARG A 257 -4.77 17.94 25.92
C ARG A 257 -4.35 19.40 25.76
N ARG A 258 -3.84 20.05 26.82
CA ARG A 258 -3.36 21.43 26.80
C ARG A 258 -2.28 21.64 25.74
N LEU A 259 -1.33 20.70 25.64
CA LEU A 259 -0.26 20.76 24.64
C LEU A 259 -0.77 20.60 23.21
N LEU A 260 -1.77 19.73 22.99
CA LEU A 260 -2.42 19.58 21.68
C LEU A 260 -3.19 20.86 21.29
N ASP A 261 -3.87 21.52 22.23
CA ASP A 261 -4.56 22.78 21.97
C ASP A 261 -3.54 23.87 21.54
N ILE A 262 -2.42 23.99 22.25
CA ILE A 262 -1.34 24.96 21.92
C ILE A 262 -0.74 24.68 20.53
N THR A 263 -0.59 23.41 20.15
CA THR A 263 0.06 23.02 18.89
C THR A 263 -0.87 22.98 17.69
N GLY A 264 -2.20 23.15 17.90
CA GLY A 264 -3.21 22.96 16.88
C GLY A 264 -3.37 21.49 16.47
N ASN A 265 -3.31 20.60 17.47
CA ASN A 265 -3.37 19.15 17.32
C ASN A 265 -2.15 18.51 16.59
N ASP A 266 -1.02 19.21 16.55
CA ASP A 266 0.25 18.61 16.07
C ASP A 266 0.85 17.74 17.17
N VAL A 267 0.57 16.44 17.06
CA VAL A 267 0.99 15.41 18.04
C VAL A 267 2.51 15.36 18.21
N LYS A 268 3.27 15.44 17.12
CA LYS A 268 4.75 15.45 17.20
C LYS A 268 5.26 16.63 17.99
N THR A 269 4.76 17.82 17.68
CA THR A 269 5.17 19.05 18.38
C THR A 269 4.81 18.99 19.86
N ALA A 270 3.58 18.53 20.19
CA ALA A 270 3.14 18.36 21.57
C ALA A 270 4.03 17.36 22.35
N ILE A 271 4.38 16.24 21.76
CA ILE A 271 5.30 15.25 22.35
C ILE A 271 6.69 15.86 22.63
N VAL A 272 7.24 16.61 21.66
CA VAL A 272 8.58 17.22 21.83
C VAL A 272 8.56 18.30 22.89
N MET A 273 7.48 19.11 22.96
CA MET A 273 7.29 20.08 24.05
C MET A 273 7.29 19.39 25.42
N ALA A 274 6.50 18.33 25.57
CA ALA A 274 6.40 17.58 26.82
C ALA A 274 7.76 16.96 27.24
N ARG A 275 8.42 16.29 26.33
CA ARG A 275 9.67 15.55 26.63
C ARG A 275 10.92 16.40 26.79
N ARG A 276 10.94 17.61 26.24
CA ARG A 276 12.09 18.52 26.25
C ARG A 276 11.88 19.75 27.11
N ASP A 277 10.68 19.94 27.66
CA ASP A 277 10.28 21.13 28.44
C ASP A 277 10.61 22.43 27.69
N ILE A 278 10.14 22.52 26.44
CA ILE A 278 10.38 23.67 25.57
C ILE A 278 9.09 24.20 24.94
N ASP A 279 9.11 25.46 24.51
CA ASP A 279 7.99 26.08 23.83
C ASP A 279 7.75 25.52 22.42
N VAL A 280 6.59 25.84 21.86
CA VAL A 280 6.12 25.36 20.55
C VAL A 280 7.08 25.74 19.41
N ASN A 281 7.69 26.91 19.44
CA ASN A 281 8.58 27.37 18.37
C ASN A 281 9.89 26.59 18.38
N ARG A 282 10.48 26.40 19.57
CA ARG A 282 11.68 25.57 19.76
C ARG A 282 11.42 24.11 19.37
N ALA A 283 10.24 23.56 19.74
CA ALA A 283 9.86 22.21 19.37
C ALA A 283 9.77 22.03 17.84
N ARG A 284 9.10 22.95 17.15
CA ARG A 284 9.02 22.94 15.68
C ARG A 284 10.38 23.07 14.99
N LEU A 285 11.23 23.95 15.50
CA LEU A 285 12.61 24.09 14.98
C LEU A 285 13.41 22.79 15.16
N LEU A 286 13.29 22.15 16.32
CA LEU A 286 13.97 20.89 16.61
C LEU A 286 13.49 19.77 15.70
N ILE A 287 12.18 19.65 15.50
CA ILE A 287 11.57 18.67 14.56
C ILE A 287 12.06 18.92 13.14
N LYS A 288 12.09 20.17 12.68
CA LYS A 288 12.58 20.55 11.35
C LYS A 288 14.06 20.20 11.19
N LYS A 289 14.92 20.50 12.20
CA LYS A 289 16.33 20.17 12.22
C LYS A 289 16.56 18.66 12.05
N HIS A 290 15.74 17.84 12.68
CA HIS A 290 15.80 16.39 12.61
C HIS A 290 14.89 15.77 11.55
N LYS A 291 14.42 16.58 10.56
CA LYS A 291 13.61 16.13 9.41
C LYS A 291 12.37 15.33 9.81
N GLY A 292 11.76 15.63 10.94
CA GLY A 292 10.56 14.96 11.44
C GLY A 292 10.80 13.65 12.22
N PHE A 293 12.05 13.22 12.41
CA PHE A 293 12.37 11.95 13.09
C PHE A 293 12.44 12.12 14.61
N LEU A 294 11.36 11.75 15.32
CA LEU A 294 11.32 11.84 16.79
C LEU A 294 12.40 10.99 17.47
N LYS A 295 12.80 9.85 16.89
CA LYS A 295 13.89 9.02 17.42
C LYS A 295 15.20 9.80 17.58
N ALA A 296 15.48 10.71 16.67
CA ALA A 296 16.69 11.53 16.74
C ALA A 296 16.60 12.66 17.78
N ILE A 297 15.38 12.94 18.28
CA ILE A 297 15.13 13.99 19.27
C ILE A 297 14.98 13.39 20.67
N LEU A 298 14.33 12.24 20.77
CA LEU A 298 13.89 11.67 22.06
C LEU A 298 14.73 10.44 22.50
N GLY A 299 15.44 9.82 21.56
CA GLY A 299 16.17 8.57 21.78
C GLY A 299 15.40 7.32 21.38
#